data_6aaac52195879c654903dfc511047ac1
#
_entry.id   6aaac52195879c654903dfc511047ac1
#
_cell.length_a   1.000
_cell.length_b   1.000
_cell.length_c   1.000
_cell.angle_alpha   90.00
_cell.angle_beta   90.00
_cell.angle_gamma   90.00
#
_symmetry.space_group_name_H-M   'P 1'
#
loop_
_entity.id
_entity.type
_entity.pdbx_description
1 polymer ?
#
loop_
_entity_poly.entity_id
_entity_poly.type
_entity_poly.pdbx_seq_one_letter_code
_entity_poly.pdbx_strand_id
1 'polypeptide(L)' 'MIVLDARNWEPPRPFEEVMEALCRLPPGERIRLIVGREPLPLYNVLERNGYAWFTMARDDGAFEIDICERTAEGG' A
#
# COMPACT_ATOMS: atom_id res chain seq x y z
N MET A 1 -6.40 4.23 10.43
CA MET A 1 -5.47 4.09 9.30
C MET A 1 -4.17 3.48 9.78
N ILE A 2 -3.65 2.52 9.03
CA ILE A 2 -2.36 1.91 9.32
C ILE A 2 -1.30 2.62 8.51
N VAL A 3 -0.28 3.16 9.15
CA VAL A 3 0.80 3.86 8.46
C VAL A 3 2.07 3.02 8.54
N LEU A 4 2.65 2.72 7.37
CA LEU A 4 3.88 1.95 7.27
C LEU A 4 4.94 2.85 6.62
N ASP A 5 5.87 3.33 7.42
CA ASP A 5 6.96 4.17 6.91
C ASP A 5 8.14 3.27 6.57
N ALA A 6 8.22 2.92 5.29
CA ALA A 6 9.19 1.94 4.81
C ALA A 6 10.35 2.58 4.07
N ARG A 7 10.60 3.87 4.29
CA ARG A 7 11.63 4.57 3.52
C ARG A 7 13.02 4.00 3.71
N ASN A 8 13.27 3.39 4.88
CA ASN A 8 14.58 2.82 5.18
C ASN A 8 14.58 1.30 5.22
N TRP A 9 13.49 0.68 4.77
CA TRP A 9 13.40 -0.78 4.77
C TRP A 9 13.96 -1.33 3.47
N GLU A 10 14.62 -2.48 3.58
CA GLU A 10 15.17 -3.17 2.41
C GLU A 10 14.15 -4.16 1.86
N PRO A 11 14.12 -4.32 0.52
CA PRO A 11 13.25 -5.34 -0.05
C PRO A 11 13.67 -6.72 0.45
N PRO A 12 12.73 -7.64 0.65
CA PRO A 12 11.31 -7.53 0.32
C PRO A 12 10.44 -7.07 1.49
N ARG A 13 11.03 -6.49 2.52
CA ARG A 13 10.31 -6.17 3.74
C ARG A 13 9.09 -5.26 3.52
N PRO A 14 9.16 -4.19 2.70
CA PRO A 14 7.97 -3.37 2.51
C PRO A 14 6.79 -4.17 1.96
N PHE A 15 7.07 -5.07 1.01
CA PHE A 15 6.03 -5.91 0.45
C PHE A 15 5.42 -6.82 1.51
N GLU A 16 6.28 -7.47 2.30
CA GLU A 16 5.82 -8.41 3.31
C GLU A 16 4.97 -7.73 4.37
N GLU A 17 5.38 -6.53 4.80
CA GLU A 17 4.64 -5.80 5.82
C GLU A 17 3.28 -5.35 5.31
N VAL A 18 3.21 -4.94 4.04
CA VAL A 18 1.93 -4.56 3.45
C VAL A 18 1.00 -5.75 3.40
N MET A 19 1.50 -6.90 2.95
CA MET A 19 0.65 -8.10 2.86
C MET A 19 0.13 -8.51 4.24
N GLU A 20 0.97 -8.43 5.25
CA GLU A 20 0.53 -8.75 6.59
C GLU A 20 -0.52 -7.76 7.09
N ALA A 21 -0.30 -6.47 6.83
CA ALA A 21 -1.26 -5.46 7.25
C ALA A 21 -2.61 -5.65 6.56
N LEU A 22 -2.60 -6.04 5.29
CA LEU A 22 -3.84 -6.30 4.56
C LEU A 22 -4.63 -7.43 5.19
N CYS A 23 -3.94 -8.44 5.71
CA CYS A 23 -4.61 -9.57 6.36
C CYS A 23 -5.32 -9.15 7.64
N ARG A 24 -4.90 -8.05 8.25
CA ARG A 24 -5.47 -7.58 9.51
C ARG A 24 -6.31 -6.34 9.36
N LEU A 25 -6.49 -5.87 8.13
CA LEU A 25 -7.14 -4.59 7.89
C LEU A 25 -8.64 -4.69 8.16
N PRO A 26 -9.17 -3.91 9.10
CA PRO A 26 -10.62 -3.90 9.34
C PRO A 26 -11.34 -3.29 8.15
N PRO A 27 -12.61 -3.67 7.95
CA PRO A 27 -13.39 -3.08 6.86
C PRO A 27 -13.44 -1.55 6.98
N GLY A 28 -13.25 -0.90 5.84
CA GLY A 28 -13.30 0.57 5.80
C GLY A 28 -12.02 1.26 6.17
N GLU A 29 -11.01 0.51 6.60
CA GLU A 29 -9.72 1.10 6.96
C GLU A 29 -8.79 1.14 5.75
N ARG A 30 -7.71 1.90 5.89
CA ARG A 30 -6.73 2.10 4.84
C ARG A 30 -5.33 1.88 5.36
N ILE A 31 -4.44 1.56 4.43
CA ILE A 31 -3.01 1.50 4.70
C ILE A 31 -2.35 2.64 3.94
N ARG A 32 -1.48 3.39 4.61
CA ARG A 32 -0.64 4.38 3.97
C ARG A 32 0.79 3.88 4.02
N LEU A 33 1.33 3.58 2.85
CA LEU A 33 2.69 3.08 2.71
C LEU A 33 3.58 4.20 2.19
N ILE A 34 4.71 4.43 2.86
CA ILE A 34 5.68 5.42 2.41
C ILE A 34 6.95 4.66 2.05
N VAL A 35 7.39 4.78 0.80
CA VAL A 35 8.55 4.04 0.30
C VAL A 35 9.45 4.95 -0.51
N GLY A 36 10.73 4.59 -0.59
CA GLY A 36 11.69 5.37 -1.35
C GLY A 36 11.60 5.19 -2.85
N ARG A 37 10.97 4.11 -3.30
CA ARG A 37 10.77 3.83 -4.72
C ARG A 37 9.35 3.44 -4.97
N GLU A 38 8.86 3.75 -6.17
CA GLU A 38 7.52 3.34 -6.53
C GLU A 38 7.45 1.81 -6.58
N PRO A 39 6.55 1.18 -5.81
CA PRO A 39 6.55 -0.28 -5.67
C PRO A 39 5.71 -0.93 -6.75
N LEU A 40 6.19 -0.89 -8.00
CA LEU A 40 5.44 -1.38 -9.16
C LEU A 40 4.97 -2.83 -9.00
N PRO A 41 5.81 -3.76 -8.53
CA PRO A 41 5.33 -5.15 -8.38
C PRO A 41 4.19 -5.29 -7.39
N LEU A 42 4.12 -4.41 -6.40
CA LEU A 42 3.04 -4.46 -5.42
C LEU A 42 1.69 -4.16 -6.08
N TYR A 43 1.67 -3.28 -7.07
CA TYR A 43 0.43 -2.90 -7.71
C TYR A 43 -0.27 -4.09 -8.35
N ASN A 44 0.48 -5.00 -8.95
CA ASN A 44 -0.11 -6.20 -9.55
C ASN A 44 -0.79 -7.07 -8.52
N VAL A 45 -0.17 -7.20 -7.36
CA VAL A 45 -0.73 -8.01 -6.28
C VAL A 45 -2.01 -7.37 -5.75
N LEU A 46 -1.99 -6.06 -5.56
CA LEU A 46 -3.16 -5.34 -5.09
C LEU A 46 -4.32 -5.49 -6.07
N GLU A 47 -4.03 -5.36 -7.35
CA GLU A 47 -5.05 -5.49 -8.38
C GLU A 47 -5.71 -6.85 -8.34
N ARG A 48 -4.90 -7.91 -8.26
CA ARG A 48 -5.41 -9.28 -8.27
C ARG A 48 -6.24 -9.61 -7.04
N ASN A 49 -5.97 -8.93 -5.94
CA ASN A 49 -6.62 -9.26 -4.67
C ASN A 49 -7.73 -8.31 -4.30
N GLY A 50 -8.15 -7.46 -5.23
CA GLY A 50 -9.32 -6.63 -5.01
C GLY A 50 -9.07 -5.37 -4.20
N TYR A 51 -7.85 -4.86 -4.23
CA TYR A 51 -7.52 -3.62 -3.54
C TYR A 51 -7.35 -2.49 -4.54
N ALA A 52 -7.70 -1.30 -4.12
CA ALA A 52 -7.46 -0.08 -4.87
C ALA A 52 -6.31 0.66 -4.20
N TRP A 53 -5.61 1.47 -4.98
CA TRP A 53 -4.50 2.25 -4.42
C TRP A 53 -4.41 3.59 -5.12
N PHE A 54 -3.77 4.54 -4.44
CA PHE A 54 -3.54 5.86 -4.97
C PHE A 54 -2.12 6.28 -4.59
N THR A 55 -1.32 6.59 -5.60
CA THR A 55 0.09 6.91 -5.42
C THR A 55 0.33 8.40 -5.57
N MET A 56 1.07 8.98 -4.63
CA MET A 56 1.50 10.37 -4.71
C MET A 56 3.00 10.46 -4.53
N ALA A 57 3.65 11.28 -5.35
CA ALA A 57 5.06 11.60 -5.15
C ALA A 57 5.17 12.63 -4.05
N ARG A 58 6.15 12.43 -3.18
CA ARG A 58 6.41 13.35 -2.07
C ARG A 58 7.53 14.31 -2.42
N ASP A 59 7.60 15.42 -1.71
CA ASP A 59 8.64 16.39 -1.92
C ASP A 59 10.03 15.88 -1.59
N ASP A 60 10.10 14.87 -0.72
CA ASP A 60 11.38 14.30 -0.30
C ASP A 60 11.89 13.20 -1.23
N GLY A 61 11.21 12.99 -2.36
CA GLY A 61 11.61 11.98 -3.34
C GLY A 61 11.03 10.61 -3.07
N ALA A 62 10.32 10.44 -1.97
CA ALA A 62 9.65 9.18 -1.67
C ALA A 62 8.26 9.18 -2.28
N PHE A 63 7.59 8.03 -2.16
CA PHE A 63 6.22 7.85 -2.66
C PHE A 63 5.32 7.46 -1.51
N GLU A 64 4.09 7.91 -1.59
CA GLU A 64 3.08 7.60 -0.59
C GLU A 64 1.94 6.89 -1.31
N ILE A 65 1.62 5.68 -0.87
CA ILE A 65 0.60 4.85 -1.51
C ILE A 65 -0.50 4.59 -0.50
N ASP A 66 -1.70 5.07 -0.80
CA ASP A 66 -2.88 4.79 0.02
C ASP A 66 -3.59 3.59 -0.57
N ILE A 67 -3.80 2.58 0.28
CA ILE A 67 -4.36 1.30 -0.15
C ILE A 67 -5.65 1.04 0.61
N CYS A 68 -6.69 0.63 -0.09
CA CYS A 68 -7.96 0.28 0.53
C CYS A 68 -8.63 -0.82 -0.26
N GLU A 69 -9.58 -1.48 0.39
CA GLU A 69 -10.36 -2.51 -0.26
C GLU A 69 -11.24 -1.90 -1.33
N ARG A 70 -11.30 -2.55 -2.49
CA ARG A 70 -12.20 -2.13 -3.55
C ARG A 70 -13.61 -2.54 -3.17
N THR A 71 -14.56 -1.61 -3.32
CA THR A 71 -15.92 -1.94 -2.93
C THR A 71 -16.62 -2.75 -3.99
N ALA A 72 -17.52 -3.63 -3.52
CA ALA A 72 -18.15 -4.60 -4.42
C ALA A 72 -19.18 -3.97 -5.35
N GLU A 73 -19.82 -2.89 -4.92
CA GLU A 73 -20.83 -2.28 -5.79
C GLU A 73 -20.19 -1.40 -6.84
N GLY A 74 -19.02 -1.72 -7.21
CA GLY A 74 -18.33 -1.02 -8.28
C GLY A 74 -17.97 0.41 -7.91
N GLY A 75 -18.29 0.61 -6.72
CA GLY A 75 -17.97 1.96 -6.27
C GLY A 75 -16.72 1.76 -5.77
#